data_83f6c702bd7e4ab8f52e35edd2aae73e
#
_entry.id   83f6c702bd7e4ab8f52e35edd2aae73e
#
_cell.length_a   1.000
_cell.length_b   1.000
_cell.length_c   1.000
_cell.angle_alpha   90.00
_cell.angle_beta   90.00
_cell.angle_gamma   90.00
#
_symmetry.space_group_name_H-M   'P 1'
#
loop_
_entity.id
_entity.type
_entity.pdbx_description
1 polymer ?
#
loop_
_entity_poly.entity_id
_entity_poly.type
_entity_poly.pdbx_seq_one_letter_code
_entity_poly.pdbx_strand_id
1 'polypeptide(L)'
;MAKRFGLNRDHNYVKEFNDSAAIAFLPPLRDAVYYMKRLNMLHGFRFHCITSLSTNKYAQRLRTQNLELLFGKEIFDEYVYLPCGADKDEALAEYKDTGCFWVEDKPENAKVGAALGLNSILVAHDHNADEVNGPIPRFWKWKQIYKHIIGEE
;
A
#
# COMPACT_ATOMS: atom_id res chain seq x y z
N MET A 1 12.96 -16.64 1.82
CA MET A 1 13.59 -16.20 0.56
C MET A 1 15.11 -16.40 0.57
N ALA A 2 15.85 -15.86 1.54
CA ALA A 2 17.31 -15.96 1.58
C ALA A 2 17.87 -17.38 1.49
N LYS A 3 17.29 -18.37 2.18
CA LYS A 3 17.71 -19.79 2.11
C LYS A 3 17.61 -20.41 0.72
N ARG A 4 16.60 -20.03 -0.06
CA ARG A 4 16.30 -20.62 -1.37
C ARG A 4 17.30 -20.18 -2.45
N PHE A 5 17.91 -19.01 -2.27
CA PHE A 5 18.80 -18.39 -3.25
C PHE A 5 20.25 -18.25 -2.75
N GLY A 6 20.60 -18.86 -1.61
CA GLY A 6 21.95 -18.76 -1.04
C GLY A 6 22.32 -17.35 -0.55
N LEU A 7 21.32 -16.50 -0.26
CA LEU A 7 21.53 -15.13 0.19
C LEU A 7 21.95 -15.09 1.67
N ASN A 8 22.77 -14.10 2.03
CA ASN A 8 23.14 -13.85 3.42
C ASN A 8 21.92 -13.42 4.25
N ARG A 9 21.65 -14.10 5.36
CA ARG A 9 20.48 -13.84 6.22
C ARG A 9 20.54 -12.52 6.96
N ASP A 10 21.74 -12.02 7.25
CA ASP A 10 21.94 -10.79 8.02
C ASP A 10 21.91 -9.54 7.12
N HIS A 11 21.87 -9.74 5.81
CA HIS A 11 21.83 -8.65 4.85
C HIS A 11 20.39 -8.17 4.60
N ASN A 12 20.18 -6.87 4.69
CA ASN A 12 18.85 -6.26 4.45
C ASN A 12 18.64 -5.98 2.95
N TYR A 13 18.34 -7.04 2.20
CA TYR A 13 18.06 -6.94 0.76
C TYR A 13 16.85 -6.05 0.42
N VAL A 14 15.89 -5.95 1.31
CA VAL A 14 14.72 -5.08 1.11
C VAL A 14 15.14 -3.62 1.13
N LYS A 15 15.96 -3.23 2.10
CA LYS A 15 16.50 -1.87 2.18
C LYS A 15 17.37 -1.55 0.96
N GLU A 16 18.26 -2.45 0.58
CA GLU A 16 19.12 -2.30 -0.60
C GLU A 16 18.29 -2.11 -1.88
N PHE A 17 17.26 -2.93 -2.07
CA PHE A 17 16.35 -2.78 -3.21
C PHE A 17 15.63 -1.42 -3.18
N ASN A 18 15.11 -1.01 -2.03
CA ASN A 18 14.39 0.26 -1.88
C ASN A 18 15.27 1.48 -2.12
N ASP A 19 16.58 1.37 -1.85
CA ASP A 19 17.55 2.44 -2.11
C ASP A 19 18.13 2.41 -3.54
N SER A 20 17.79 1.38 -4.32
CA SER A 20 18.31 1.21 -5.69
C SER A 20 17.41 1.86 -6.76
N ALA A 21 17.95 1.99 -7.96
CA ALA A 21 17.18 2.45 -9.12
C ALA A 21 16.04 1.50 -9.52
N ALA A 22 16.08 0.23 -9.09
CA ALA A 22 15.04 -0.77 -9.38
C ALA A 22 13.66 -0.37 -8.83
N ILE A 23 13.61 0.48 -7.80
CA ILE A 23 12.35 1.00 -7.24
C ILE A 23 11.50 1.76 -8.27
N ALA A 24 12.13 2.32 -9.30
CA ALA A 24 11.43 3.02 -10.39
C ALA A 24 10.65 2.09 -11.32
N PHE A 25 10.86 0.78 -11.22
CA PHE A 25 10.32 -0.22 -12.15
C PHE A 25 9.42 -1.25 -11.46
N LEU A 26 8.92 -0.95 -10.25
CA LEU A 26 7.98 -1.83 -9.57
C LEU A 26 6.69 -1.96 -10.38
N PRO A 27 6.27 -3.20 -10.71
CA PRO A 27 4.98 -3.42 -11.34
C PRO A 27 3.83 -3.13 -10.36
N PRO A 28 2.65 -2.74 -10.85
CA PRO A 28 1.48 -2.60 -10.01
C PRO A 28 0.95 -3.98 -9.60
N LEU A 29 0.17 -4.01 -8.51
CA LEU A 29 -0.65 -5.17 -8.20
C LEU A 29 -1.65 -5.41 -9.33
N ARG A 30 -1.99 -6.67 -9.55
CA ARG A 30 -2.94 -7.07 -10.59
C ARG A 30 -4.23 -6.25 -10.49
N ASP A 31 -4.68 -5.71 -11.62
CA ASP A 31 -5.90 -4.91 -11.78
C ASP A 31 -5.99 -3.61 -10.92
N ALA A 32 -4.98 -3.31 -10.10
CA ALA A 32 -4.99 -2.13 -9.24
C ALA A 32 -5.12 -0.82 -10.05
N VAL A 33 -4.34 -0.67 -11.10
CA VAL A 33 -4.36 0.55 -11.92
C VAL A 33 -5.76 0.81 -12.50
N TYR A 34 -6.39 -0.22 -13.03
CA TYR A 34 -7.71 -0.12 -13.62
C TYR A 34 -8.78 0.30 -12.61
N TYR A 35 -8.84 -0.38 -11.46
CA TYR A 35 -9.88 -0.10 -10.46
C TYR A 35 -9.65 1.18 -9.67
N MET A 36 -8.41 1.55 -9.37
CA MET A 36 -8.11 2.84 -8.76
C MET A 36 -8.49 4.01 -9.69
N LYS A 37 -8.20 3.89 -10.99
CA LYS A 37 -8.66 4.89 -11.97
C LYS A 37 -10.18 4.97 -12.04
N ARG A 38 -10.88 3.86 -11.97
CA ARG A 38 -12.35 3.86 -11.90
C ARG A 38 -12.89 4.53 -10.65
N LEU A 39 -12.32 4.25 -9.48
CA LEU A 39 -12.69 4.94 -8.23
C LEU A 39 -12.52 6.45 -8.37
N ASN A 40 -11.42 6.91 -8.95
CA ASN A 40 -11.18 8.32 -9.19
C ASN A 40 -12.15 8.91 -10.21
N MET A 41 -12.24 8.32 -11.41
CA MET A 41 -12.98 8.91 -12.53
C MET A 41 -14.50 8.85 -12.36
N LEU A 42 -15.03 7.76 -11.80
CA LEU A 42 -16.47 7.51 -11.71
C LEU A 42 -17.05 7.91 -10.35
N HIS A 43 -16.25 7.87 -9.31
CA HIS A 43 -16.71 8.07 -7.92
C HIS A 43 -16.00 9.20 -7.20
N GLY A 44 -15.07 9.91 -7.86
CA GLY A 44 -14.39 11.08 -7.31
C GLY A 44 -13.39 10.81 -6.18
N PHE A 45 -12.98 9.55 -5.99
CA PHE A 45 -11.98 9.21 -4.97
C PHE A 45 -10.62 9.82 -5.30
N ARG A 46 -9.99 10.38 -4.26
CA ARG A 46 -8.59 10.82 -4.29
C ARG A 46 -7.79 9.91 -3.37
N PHE A 47 -6.51 9.76 -3.67
CA PHE A 47 -5.64 8.82 -2.94
C PHE A 47 -4.49 9.54 -2.27
N HIS A 48 -4.12 9.05 -1.08
CA HIS A 48 -2.86 9.35 -0.42
C HIS A 48 -2.03 8.07 -0.35
N CYS A 49 -0.76 8.16 -0.70
CA CYS A 49 0.15 7.02 -0.66
C CYS A 49 1.02 7.10 0.60
N ILE A 50 0.85 6.16 1.52
CA ILE A 50 1.69 6.03 2.72
C ILE A 50 2.49 4.74 2.60
N THR A 51 3.79 4.83 2.46
CA THR A 51 4.64 3.66 2.21
C THR A 51 5.94 3.71 2.99
N SER A 52 6.30 2.58 3.60
CA SER A 52 7.62 2.36 4.18
C SER A 52 8.59 2.01 3.07
N LEU A 53 9.47 2.92 2.73
CA LEU A 53 10.38 2.81 1.59
C LEU A 53 11.83 3.06 2.01
N SER A 54 12.19 4.32 2.14
CA SER A 54 13.56 4.77 2.36
C SER A 54 13.58 6.25 2.76
N THR A 55 14.59 6.65 3.51
CA THR A 55 14.88 8.07 3.79
C THR A 55 15.66 8.75 2.66
N ASN A 56 16.13 7.97 1.67
CA ASN A 56 16.84 8.47 0.51
C ASN A 56 15.89 9.25 -0.41
N LYS A 57 16.10 10.54 -0.57
CA LYS A 57 15.27 11.43 -1.40
C LYS A 57 15.26 11.05 -2.87
N TYR A 58 16.33 10.48 -3.37
CA TYR A 58 16.40 9.99 -4.74
C TYR A 58 15.50 8.77 -4.95
N ALA A 59 15.53 7.81 -4.03
CA ALA A 59 14.63 6.64 -4.04
C ALA A 59 13.16 7.06 -3.95
N GLN A 60 12.84 8.02 -3.09
CA GLN A 60 11.48 8.57 -2.95
C GLN A 60 11.01 9.21 -4.27
N ARG A 61 11.87 9.98 -4.93
CA ARG A 61 11.55 10.57 -6.24
C ARG A 61 11.29 9.52 -7.31
N LEU A 62 12.12 8.48 -7.38
CA LEU A 62 11.94 7.38 -8.32
C LEU A 62 10.63 6.63 -8.08
N ARG A 63 10.27 6.41 -6.82
CA ARG A 63 8.98 5.76 -6.49
C ARG A 63 7.80 6.63 -6.86
N THR A 64 7.85 7.94 -6.61
CA THR A 64 6.81 8.88 -7.05
C THR A 64 6.65 8.84 -8.58
N GLN A 65 7.74 8.92 -9.33
CA GLN A 65 7.70 8.82 -10.80
C GLN A 65 7.10 7.49 -11.27
N ASN A 66 7.46 6.39 -10.63
CA ASN A 66 6.90 5.07 -10.93
C ASN A 66 5.38 5.04 -10.73
N LEU A 67 4.88 5.57 -9.61
CA LEU A 67 3.45 5.63 -9.32
C LEU A 67 2.71 6.57 -10.30
N GLU A 68 3.29 7.71 -10.63
CA GLU A 68 2.71 8.64 -11.60
C GLU A 68 2.63 8.06 -13.01
N LEU A 69 3.65 7.28 -13.42
CA LEU A 69 3.63 6.57 -14.72
C LEU A 69 2.53 5.50 -14.78
N LEU A 70 2.34 4.77 -13.69
CA LEU A 70 1.35 3.68 -13.63
C LEU A 70 -0.08 4.18 -13.48
N PHE A 71 -0.32 5.13 -12.59
CA PHE A 71 -1.65 5.57 -12.18
C PHE A 71 -2.08 6.91 -12.77
N GLY A 72 -1.13 7.73 -13.22
CA GLY A 72 -1.34 9.12 -13.61
C GLY A 72 -1.06 10.10 -12.47
N LYS A 73 -0.66 11.31 -12.80
CA LYS A 73 -0.27 12.36 -11.83
C LYS A 73 -1.43 12.86 -10.98
N GLU A 74 -2.66 12.65 -11.42
CA GLU A 74 -3.85 13.24 -10.83
C GLU A 74 -4.53 12.36 -9.76
N ILE A 75 -4.09 11.10 -9.61
CA ILE A 75 -4.72 10.15 -8.71
C ILE A 75 -4.31 10.36 -7.26
N PHE A 76 -3.01 10.59 -7.03
CA PHE A 76 -2.48 10.79 -5.69
C PHE A 76 -2.34 12.28 -5.35
N ASP A 77 -2.96 12.69 -4.27
CA ASP A 77 -2.83 14.06 -3.72
C ASP A 77 -1.60 14.19 -2.83
N GLU A 78 -1.16 13.10 -2.21
CA GLU A 78 -0.06 13.10 -1.26
C GLU A 78 0.75 11.81 -1.31
N TYR A 79 2.05 11.94 -1.07
CA TYR A 79 3.00 10.83 -0.91
C TYR A 79 3.74 10.98 0.42
N VAL A 80 3.51 10.03 1.32
CA VAL A 80 4.21 9.95 2.62
C VAL A 80 5.17 8.78 2.59
N TYR A 81 6.45 9.08 2.65
CA TYR A 81 7.53 8.08 2.66
C TYR A 81 8.09 7.93 4.06
N LEU A 82 7.98 6.72 4.61
CA LEU A 82 8.52 6.35 5.90
C LEU A 82 9.82 5.56 5.74
N PRO A 83 10.69 5.50 6.78
CA PRO A 83 11.85 4.62 6.75
C PRO A 83 11.47 3.17 6.47
N CYS A 84 12.39 2.40 5.89
CA CYS A 84 12.17 0.98 5.61
C CYS A 84 11.79 0.22 6.89
N GLY A 85 10.64 -0.45 6.86
CA GLY A 85 10.13 -1.22 8.00
C GLY A 85 9.49 -0.39 9.13
N ALA A 86 9.38 0.92 8.97
CA ALA A 86 8.71 1.77 9.97
C ALA A 86 7.22 1.44 10.08
N ASP A 87 6.71 1.59 11.30
CA ASP A 87 5.28 1.52 11.59
C ASP A 87 4.55 2.73 10.98
N LYS A 88 3.26 2.57 10.72
CA LYS A 88 2.46 3.61 10.07
C LYS A 88 1.54 4.37 11.03
N ASP A 89 1.65 4.10 12.32
CA ASP A 89 0.77 4.64 13.36
C ASP A 89 0.70 6.17 13.35
N GLU A 90 1.85 6.84 13.34
CA GLU A 90 1.91 8.31 13.35
C GLU A 90 1.34 8.91 12.06
N ALA A 91 1.69 8.33 10.90
CA ALA A 91 1.20 8.81 9.61
C ALA A 91 -0.32 8.60 9.45
N LEU A 92 -0.87 7.52 10.02
CA LEU A 92 -2.31 7.24 10.00
C LEU A 92 -3.09 8.07 11.04
N ALA A 93 -2.45 8.55 12.09
CA ALA A 93 -3.12 9.32 13.13
C ALA A 93 -3.78 10.61 12.59
N GLU A 94 -3.24 11.18 11.52
CA GLU A 94 -3.83 12.36 10.85
C GLU A 94 -5.21 12.08 10.23
N TYR A 95 -5.52 10.81 9.95
CA TYR A 95 -6.78 10.38 9.35
C TYR A 95 -7.78 9.84 10.37
N LYS A 96 -7.46 9.95 11.67
CA LYS A 96 -8.32 9.44 12.74
C LYS A 96 -9.76 9.92 12.61
N ASP A 97 -10.71 8.99 12.74
CA ASP A 97 -12.16 9.24 12.72
C ASP A 97 -12.69 9.89 11.42
N THR A 98 -11.91 9.87 10.34
CA THR A 98 -12.34 10.41 9.04
C THR A 98 -13.27 9.47 8.27
N GLY A 99 -13.28 8.17 8.61
CA GLY A 99 -14.01 7.16 7.84
C GLY A 99 -13.43 6.87 6.46
N CYS A 100 -12.23 7.37 6.15
CA CYS A 100 -11.55 7.07 4.90
C CYS A 100 -11.24 5.57 4.78
N PHE A 101 -11.18 5.09 3.54
CA PHE A 101 -10.72 3.72 3.29
C PHE A 101 -9.20 3.63 3.42
N TRP A 102 -8.74 2.60 4.14
CA TRP A 102 -7.33 2.26 4.30
C TRP A 102 -7.06 0.88 3.70
N VAL A 103 -6.34 0.82 2.59
CA VAL A 103 -6.01 -0.43 1.87
C VAL A 103 -4.57 -0.79 2.17
N GLU A 104 -4.35 -1.95 2.78
CA GLU A 104 -3.04 -2.38 3.29
C GLU A 104 -2.84 -3.89 3.11
N ASP A 105 -1.60 -4.33 2.94
CA ASP A 105 -1.23 -5.75 2.83
C ASP A 105 -0.64 -6.34 4.12
N LYS A 106 -0.23 -5.48 5.06
CA LYS A 106 0.24 -5.88 6.39
C LYS A 106 -0.91 -5.89 7.39
N PRO A 107 -1.25 -7.05 8.00
CA PRO A 107 -2.33 -7.14 8.98
C PRO A 107 -2.20 -6.18 10.16
N GLU A 108 -0.98 -5.96 10.66
CA GLU A 108 -0.71 -5.05 11.77
C GLU A 108 -1.11 -3.61 11.41
N ASN A 109 -0.72 -3.13 10.23
CA ASN A 109 -1.05 -1.78 9.77
C ASN A 109 -2.56 -1.65 9.45
N ALA A 110 -3.19 -2.70 8.96
CA ALA A 110 -4.65 -2.71 8.75
C ALA A 110 -5.40 -2.57 10.07
N LYS A 111 -4.94 -3.26 11.14
CA LYS A 111 -5.50 -3.16 12.50
C LYS A 111 -5.32 -1.77 13.09
N VAL A 112 -4.16 -1.14 12.87
CA VAL A 112 -3.92 0.27 13.29
C VAL A 112 -4.93 1.20 12.63
N GLY A 113 -5.14 1.10 11.34
CA GLY A 113 -6.15 1.90 10.63
C GLY A 113 -7.56 1.70 11.19
N ALA A 114 -7.96 0.46 11.43
CA ALA A 114 -9.26 0.15 12.02
C ALA A 114 -9.42 0.73 13.44
N ALA A 115 -8.38 0.65 14.27
CA ALA A 115 -8.37 1.23 15.61
C ALA A 115 -8.47 2.77 15.59
N LEU A 116 -8.01 3.41 14.52
CA LEU A 116 -8.13 4.86 14.29
C LEU A 116 -9.45 5.28 13.66
N GLY A 117 -10.41 4.36 13.47
CA GLY A 117 -11.73 4.68 12.89
C GLY A 117 -11.74 4.75 11.36
N LEU A 118 -10.74 4.17 10.71
CA LEU A 118 -10.70 4.04 9.25
C LEU A 118 -11.43 2.77 8.79
N ASN A 119 -11.95 2.78 7.58
CA ASN A 119 -12.49 1.61 6.91
C ASN A 119 -11.33 0.78 6.33
N SER A 120 -10.67 -0.01 7.18
CA SER A 120 -9.51 -0.82 6.78
C SER A 120 -9.92 -1.99 5.90
N ILE A 121 -9.12 -2.24 4.87
CA ILE A 121 -9.24 -3.36 3.93
C ILE A 121 -7.88 -4.03 3.83
N LEU A 122 -7.83 -5.35 4.02
CA LEU A 122 -6.62 -6.12 3.85
C LEU A 122 -6.53 -6.70 2.44
N VAL A 123 -5.44 -6.40 1.75
CA VAL A 123 -5.10 -7.06 0.48
C VAL A 123 -4.51 -8.42 0.80
N ALA A 124 -5.15 -9.48 0.32
CA ALA A 124 -4.69 -10.84 0.56
C ALA A 124 -3.50 -11.20 -0.33
N HIS A 125 -2.47 -11.77 0.29
CA HIS A 125 -1.30 -12.35 -0.34
C HIS A 125 -0.96 -13.68 0.35
N ASP A 126 -0.13 -14.49 -0.27
CA ASP A 126 0.28 -15.78 0.31
C ASP A 126 0.93 -15.63 1.69
N HIS A 127 1.64 -14.53 1.94
CA HIS A 127 2.31 -14.27 3.21
C HIS A 127 1.36 -13.87 4.36
N ASN A 128 0.12 -13.47 4.07
CA ASN A 128 -0.88 -13.09 5.07
C ASN A 128 -2.16 -13.95 5.00
N ALA A 129 -2.17 -15.00 4.20
CA ALA A 129 -3.38 -15.79 3.93
C ALA A 129 -3.97 -16.45 5.18
N ASP A 130 -3.10 -16.89 6.09
CA ASP A 130 -3.47 -17.61 7.31
C ASP A 130 -3.64 -16.70 8.53
N GLU A 131 -3.40 -15.40 8.39
CA GLU A 131 -3.52 -14.48 9.50
C GLU A 131 -4.96 -14.10 9.82
N VAL A 132 -5.28 -14.10 11.11
CA VAL A 132 -6.58 -13.63 11.62
C VAL A 132 -6.52 -12.10 11.74
N ASN A 133 -7.39 -11.44 10.97
CA ASN A 133 -7.49 -9.98 10.94
C ASN A 133 -8.81 -9.43 11.55
N GLY A 134 -9.54 -10.28 12.30
CA GLY A 134 -10.80 -9.92 12.95
C GLY A 134 -11.86 -9.46 11.94
N PRO A 135 -12.56 -8.34 12.21
CA PRO A 135 -13.63 -7.84 11.35
C PRO A 135 -13.16 -7.15 10.07
N ILE A 136 -11.83 -7.01 9.86
CA ILE A 136 -11.28 -6.34 8.68
C ILE A 136 -11.50 -7.22 7.45
N PRO A 137 -12.20 -6.72 6.41
CA PRO A 137 -12.41 -7.49 5.19
C PRO A 137 -11.09 -7.74 4.47
N ARG A 138 -10.96 -8.93 3.87
CA ARG A 138 -9.80 -9.39 3.12
C ARG A 138 -10.21 -9.72 1.69
N PHE A 139 -9.49 -9.17 0.72
CA PHE A 139 -9.75 -9.40 -0.69
C PHE A 139 -8.47 -9.74 -1.46
N TRP A 140 -8.58 -10.65 -2.42
CA TRP A 140 -7.46 -11.09 -3.28
C TRP A 140 -7.25 -10.21 -4.51
N LYS A 141 -8.27 -9.44 -4.91
CA LYS A 141 -8.27 -8.67 -6.17
C LYS A 141 -8.81 -7.27 -5.96
N TRP A 142 -8.26 -6.31 -6.66
CA TRP A 142 -8.74 -4.94 -6.66
C TRP A 142 -10.19 -4.80 -7.15
N LYS A 143 -10.66 -5.71 -8.01
CA LYS A 143 -12.08 -5.78 -8.37
C LYS A 143 -13.00 -5.94 -7.16
N GLN A 144 -12.63 -6.79 -6.22
CA GLN A 144 -13.40 -7.02 -5.00
C GLN A 144 -13.32 -5.80 -4.06
N ILE A 145 -12.13 -5.19 -3.94
CA ILE A 145 -11.94 -3.95 -3.17
C ILE A 145 -12.80 -2.82 -3.75
N TYR A 146 -12.78 -2.66 -5.06
CA TYR A 146 -13.61 -1.67 -5.76
C TYR A 146 -15.09 -1.85 -5.43
N LYS A 147 -15.62 -3.05 -5.61
CA LYS A 147 -17.03 -3.35 -5.30
C LYS A 147 -17.37 -3.07 -3.83
N HIS A 148 -16.51 -3.47 -2.92
CA HIS A 148 -16.69 -3.21 -1.49
C HIS A 148 -16.74 -1.69 -1.18
N ILE A 149 -15.84 -0.91 -1.77
CA ILE A 149 -15.78 0.55 -1.56
C ILE A 149 -17.06 1.24 -2.08
N ILE A 150 -17.57 0.84 -3.25
CA ILE A 150 -18.77 1.46 -3.83
C ILE A 150 -20.09 0.84 -3.36
N GLY A 151 -20.04 -0.18 -2.50
CA GLY A 151 -21.23 -0.84 -1.95
C GLY A 151 -21.94 -1.77 -2.92
N GLU A 152 -21.24 -2.33 -3.92
CA GLU A 152 -21.75 -3.37 -4.80
C GLU A 152 -21.39 -4.77 -4.27
N GLU A 153 -22.35 -5.72 -4.29
CA GLU A 153 -22.12 -7.12 -3.96
C GLU A 153 -21.44 -7.92 -5.09
#